data_e5aab7822474d2c616b0f10ff631ef5b
#
_entry.id   e5aab7822474d2c616b0f10ff631ef5b
#
_cell.length_a   1.000
_cell.length_b   1.000
_cell.length_c   1.000
_cell.angle_alpha   90.00
_cell.angle_beta   90.00
_cell.angle_gamma   90.00
#
_symmetry.space_group_name_H-M   'P 1'
#
loop_
_entity.id
_entity.type
_entity.pdbx_description
1 polymer ?
#
loop_
_entity_poly.entity_id
_entity_poly.type
_entity_poly.pdbx_seq_one_letter_code
_entity_poly.pdbx_strand_id
1 'polypeptide(L)'
;DENRLSSFGGSQGGALALVAAALNSRIKQTVAIYPFLADFRRVLEIGNTSEAYDELFRYFKFHDPFHETEEQLLQTLAYIDVKNLAHRISCPVQMIIGLEDDVCYPITQFAIYNRLAGEKEYHLLPEYGHEAMNVRVSDTVFNWLCGTKIKRLSLFSDFKSER
;
A
#
# COMPACT_ATOMS: atom_id res chain seq x y z
N ASP A 1 -19.12 -13.89 10.61
CA ASP A 1 -18.38 -14.99 11.20
C ASP A 1 -17.02 -14.44 11.69
N GLU A 2 -16.84 -14.38 13.00
CA GLU A 2 -15.63 -13.79 13.62
C GLU A 2 -14.33 -14.53 13.30
N ASN A 3 -14.42 -15.76 12.83
CA ASN A 3 -13.26 -16.57 12.42
C ASN A 3 -12.87 -16.36 10.94
N ARG A 4 -13.60 -15.53 10.22
CA ARG A 4 -13.43 -15.27 8.78
C ARG A 4 -13.35 -13.77 8.46
N LEU A 5 -12.80 -12.99 9.37
CA LEU A 5 -12.63 -11.56 9.17
C LEU A 5 -11.48 -11.31 8.20
N SER A 6 -11.73 -10.48 7.20
CA SER A 6 -10.73 -9.99 6.25
C SER A 6 -10.78 -8.47 6.20
N SER A 7 -9.65 -7.83 5.94
CA SER A 7 -9.61 -6.40 5.65
C SER A 7 -9.25 -6.16 4.18
N PHE A 8 -9.86 -5.13 3.60
CA PHE A 8 -9.68 -4.79 2.20
C PHE A 8 -9.85 -3.28 2.00
N GLY A 9 -9.02 -2.70 1.15
CA GLY A 9 -9.19 -1.30 0.80
C GLY A 9 -8.20 -0.81 -0.24
N GLY A 10 -8.51 0.35 -0.83
CA GLY A 10 -7.65 1.05 -1.78
C GLY A 10 -7.20 2.40 -1.23
N SER A 11 -6.03 2.88 -1.62
CA SER A 11 -5.45 4.16 -1.22
C SER A 11 -5.39 4.31 0.31
N GLN A 12 -6.01 5.32 0.88
CA GLN A 12 -6.16 5.46 2.34
C GLN A 12 -6.86 4.23 2.95
N GLY A 13 -7.87 3.68 2.30
CA GLY A 13 -8.52 2.44 2.72
C GLY A 13 -7.57 1.24 2.73
N GLY A 14 -6.61 1.17 1.81
CA GLY A 14 -5.55 0.17 1.78
C GLY A 14 -4.61 0.28 2.97
N ALA A 15 -4.21 1.53 3.31
CA ALA A 15 -3.47 1.82 4.53
C ALA A 15 -4.22 1.37 5.79
N LEU A 16 -5.49 1.75 5.90
CA LEU A 16 -6.34 1.40 7.05
C LEU A 16 -6.60 -0.11 7.14
N ALA A 17 -6.70 -0.82 6.02
CA ALA A 17 -6.82 -2.28 6.00
C ALA A 17 -5.58 -2.96 6.59
N LEU A 18 -4.38 -2.47 6.25
CA LEU A 18 -3.11 -2.93 6.82
C LEU A 18 -3.00 -2.59 8.31
N VAL A 19 -3.37 -1.36 8.70
CA VAL A 19 -3.37 -0.95 10.11
C VAL A 19 -4.33 -1.82 10.93
N ALA A 20 -5.52 -2.08 10.40
CA ALA A 20 -6.48 -2.97 11.06
C ALA A 20 -5.88 -4.37 11.29
N ALA A 21 -5.18 -4.94 10.30
CA ALA A 21 -4.52 -6.24 10.44
C ALA A 21 -3.34 -6.19 11.43
N ALA A 22 -2.60 -5.07 11.48
CA ALA A 22 -1.49 -4.90 12.43
C ALA A 22 -1.95 -4.80 13.90
N LEU A 23 -3.16 -4.28 14.13
CA LEU A 23 -3.71 -4.01 15.46
C LEU A 23 -4.76 -5.04 15.91
N ASN A 24 -5.28 -5.89 15.02
CA ASN A 24 -6.33 -6.85 15.33
C ASN A 24 -6.00 -8.24 14.77
N SER A 25 -5.54 -9.14 15.64
CA SER A 25 -5.17 -10.51 15.30
C SER A 25 -6.35 -11.40 14.82
N ARG A 26 -7.59 -10.95 14.96
CA ARG A 26 -8.77 -11.65 14.42
C ARG A 26 -8.85 -11.54 12.89
N ILE A 27 -8.16 -10.56 12.27
CA ILE A 27 -8.09 -10.47 10.82
C ILE A 27 -7.23 -11.62 10.29
N LYS A 28 -7.80 -12.39 9.37
CA LYS A 28 -7.20 -13.63 8.84
C LYS A 28 -6.51 -13.45 7.51
N GLN A 29 -6.80 -12.37 6.80
CA GLN A 29 -6.15 -11.99 5.55
C GLN A 29 -6.45 -10.53 5.21
N THR A 30 -5.56 -9.92 4.45
CA THR A 30 -5.64 -8.49 4.11
C THR A 30 -5.29 -8.26 2.65
N VAL A 31 -6.07 -7.42 1.97
CA VAL A 31 -5.71 -6.90 0.65
C VAL A 31 -5.59 -5.39 0.70
N ALA A 32 -4.47 -4.88 0.25
CA ALA A 32 -4.21 -3.45 0.14
C ALA A 32 -3.90 -3.07 -1.31
N ILE A 33 -4.65 -2.11 -1.84
CA ILE A 33 -4.50 -1.62 -3.20
C ILE A 33 -3.94 -0.22 -3.12
N TYR A 34 -2.78 0.02 -3.75
CA TYR A 34 -2.12 1.33 -3.77
C TYR A 34 -2.07 1.99 -2.38
N PRO A 35 -1.62 1.31 -1.31
CA PRO A 35 -1.77 1.84 0.05
C PRO A 35 -1.07 3.18 0.23
N PHE A 36 -1.83 4.15 0.78
CA PHE A 36 -1.38 5.48 1.15
C PHE A 36 -0.72 5.50 2.54
N LEU A 37 -0.34 6.65 3.07
CA LEU A 37 0.20 6.90 4.41
C LEU A 37 1.45 6.05 4.73
N ALA A 38 2.38 5.99 3.80
CA ALA A 38 3.61 5.23 3.99
C ALA A 38 4.86 6.01 3.57
N ASP A 39 5.92 5.82 4.32
CA ASP A 39 7.25 6.37 4.07
C ASP A 39 7.27 7.88 3.83
N PHE A 40 6.73 8.63 4.78
CA PHE A 40 6.63 10.09 4.70
C PHE A 40 7.97 10.77 4.42
N ARG A 41 9.08 10.23 4.92
CA ARG A 41 10.42 10.74 4.60
C ARG A 41 10.68 10.65 3.10
N ARG A 42 10.39 9.49 2.49
CA ARG A 42 10.55 9.29 1.05
C ARG A 42 9.63 10.19 0.25
N VAL A 43 8.41 10.43 0.72
CA VAL A 43 7.48 11.39 0.11
C VAL A 43 8.08 12.79 0.03
N LEU A 44 8.71 13.27 1.11
CA LEU A 44 9.38 14.58 1.13
C LEU A 44 10.61 14.60 0.19
N GLU A 45 11.45 13.56 0.24
CA GLU A 45 12.67 13.46 -0.57
C GLU A 45 12.40 13.49 -2.08
N ILE A 46 11.32 12.85 -2.53
CA ILE A 46 10.94 12.84 -3.96
C ILE A 46 10.11 14.05 -4.38
N GLY A 47 9.67 14.87 -3.42
CA GLY A 47 8.87 16.06 -3.71
C GLY A 47 7.51 15.73 -4.31
N ASN A 48 6.77 14.79 -3.73
CA ASN A 48 5.46 14.38 -4.24
C ASN A 48 4.46 15.54 -4.19
N THR A 49 4.05 16.01 -5.36
CA THR A 49 3.15 17.17 -5.53
C THR A 49 1.68 16.79 -5.65
N SER A 50 1.31 15.53 -5.40
CA SER A 50 -0.11 15.14 -5.42
C SER A 50 -0.89 15.85 -4.31
N GLU A 51 -2.16 16.16 -4.56
CA GLU A 51 -3.05 16.80 -3.58
C GLU A 51 -3.15 16.00 -2.26
N ALA A 52 -2.92 14.70 -2.31
CA ALA A 52 -2.95 13.83 -1.15
C ALA A 52 -1.91 14.20 -0.06
N TYR A 53 -0.80 14.85 -0.46
CA TYR A 53 0.26 15.31 0.44
C TYR A 53 0.33 16.83 0.57
N ASP A 54 -0.62 17.59 -0.01
CA ASP A 54 -0.59 19.06 -0.01
C ASP A 54 -0.40 19.64 1.39
N GLU A 55 -1.11 19.11 2.40
CA GLU A 55 -1.00 19.61 3.78
C GLU A 55 0.41 19.41 4.36
N LEU A 56 1.12 18.33 4.00
CA LEU A 56 2.48 18.09 4.43
C LEU A 56 3.44 19.15 3.87
N PHE A 57 3.33 19.44 2.57
CA PHE A 57 4.16 20.46 1.92
C PHE A 57 3.79 21.87 2.33
N ARG A 58 2.50 22.15 2.57
CA ARG A 58 2.02 23.43 3.10
C ARG A 58 2.54 23.70 4.50
N TYR A 59 2.68 22.66 5.34
CA TYR A 59 3.29 22.82 6.65
C TYR A 59 4.68 23.46 6.52
N PHE A 60 5.55 22.91 5.69
CA PHE A 60 6.89 23.49 5.49
C PHE A 60 6.80 24.89 4.89
N LYS A 61 6.00 25.07 3.85
CA LYS A 61 5.87 26.38 3.18
C LYS A 61 5.48 27.51 4.11
N PHE A 62 4.57 27.27 5.06
CA PHE A 62 3.97 28.32 5.87
C PHE A 62 4.40 28.34 7.35
N HIS A 63 4.92 27.24 7.87
CA HIS A 63 5.26 27.12 9.29
C HIS A 63 6.74 26.78 9.52
N ASP A 64 7.39 26.09 8.60
CA ASP A 64 8.81 25.73 8.72
C ASP A 64 9.54 25.79 7.38
N PRO A 65 9.68 26.99 6.79
CA PRO A 65 10.28 27.14 5.44
C PRO A 65 11.78 26.81 5.38
N PHE A 66 12.45 26.68 6.52
CA PHE A 66 13.85 26.29 6.63
C PHE A 66 14.06 24.84 7.05
N HIS A 67 12.95 24.07 7.21
CA HIS A 67 12.98 22.66 7.64
C HIS A 67 13.68 22.41 8.98
N GLU A 68 13.63 23.39 9.90
CA GLU A 68 14.27 23.28 11.22
C GLU A 68 13.61 22.22 12.11
N THR A 69 12.32 21.94 11.89
CA THR A 69 11.53 20.97 12.66
C THR A 69 11.20 19.68 11.87
N GLU A 70 11.79 19.49 10.69
CA GLU A 70 11.48 18.36 9.81
C GLU A 70 11.61 17.02 10.52
N GLU A 71 12.70 16.79 11.25
CA GLU A 71 12.92 15.52 11.95
C GLU A 71 11.87 15.29 13.05
N GLN A 72 11.46 16.33 13.77
CA GLN A 72 10.41 16.24 14.79
C GLN A 72 9.06 15.93 14.16
N LEU A 73 8.74 16.54 13.01
CA LEU A 73 7.53 16.24 12.24
C LEU A 73 7.53 14.79 11.77
N LEU A 74 8.63 14.32 11.18
CA LEU A 74 8.75 12.95 10.72
C LEU A 74 8.64 11.92 11.85
N GLN A 75 9.18 12.22 13.04
CA GLN A 75 9.00 11.39 14.23
C GLN A 75 7.52 11.32 14.65
N THR A 76 6.79 12.42 14.53
CA THR A 76 5.35 12.44 14.81
C THR A 76 4.58 11.63 13.77
N LEU A 77 4.86 11.82 12.49
CA LEU A 77 4.24 11.06 11.40
C LEU A 77 4.59 9.56 11.44
N ALA A 78 5.72 9.19 12.04
CA ALA A 78 6.10 7.79 12.19
C ALA A 78 5.08 6.95 12.97
N TYR A 79 4.25 7.56 13.81
CA TYR A 79 3.17 6.86 14.54
C TYR A 79 2.03 6.42 13.63
N ILE A 80 1.80 7.11 12.53
CA ILE A 80 0.75 6.80 11.55
C ILE A 80 1.30 6.21 10.25
N ASP A 81 2.62 6.16 10.10
CA ASP A 81 3.27 5.58 8.93
C ASP A 81 3.08 4.05 8.92
N VAL A 82 2.31 3.58 7.95
CA VAL A 82 1.94 2.15 7.81
C VAL A 82 3.18 1.27 7.69
N LYS A 83 4.24 1.76 7.08
CA LYS A 83 5.54 1.08 6.99
C LYS A 83 6.04 0.64 8.38
N ASN A 84 5.82 1.44 9.41
CA ASN A 84 6.29 1.15 10.76
C ASN A 84 5.40 0.15 11.51
N LEU A 85 4.18 -0.09 11.04
CA LEU A 85 3.26 -1.08 11.61
C LEU A 85 3.29 -2.42 10.87
N ALA A 86 3.79 -2.45 9.64
CA ALA A 86 3.75 -3.60 8.74
C ALA A 86 4.34 -4.88 9.35
N HIS A 87 5.42 -4.78 10.13
CA HIS A 87 6.06 -5.93 10.78
C HIS A 87 5.18 -6.65 11.82
N ARG A 88 4.09 -6.02 12.26
CA ARG A 88 3.13 -6.59 13.22
C ARG A 88 2.05 -7.43 12.56
N ILE A 89 1.93 -7.36 11.23
CA ILE A 89 0.92 -8.11 10.48
C ILE A 89 1.38 -9.56 10.36
N SER A 90 0.60 -10.46 10.94
CA SER A 90 0.88 -11.89 10.95
C SER A 90 0.01 -12.71 9.98
N CYS A 91 -1.08 -12.14 9.50
CA CYS A 91 -1.94 -12.80 8.51
C CYS A 91 -1.38 -12.63 7.10
N PRO A 92 -1.78 -13.49 6.14
CA PRO A 92 -1.44 -13.32 4.73
C PRO A 92 -1.88 -11.95 4.18
N VAL A 93 -1.00 -11.30 3.42
CA VAL A 93 -1.24 -10.00 2.79
C VAL A 93 -1.04 -10.09 1.30
N GLN A 94 -2.00 -9.57 0.55
CA GLN A 94 -1.88 -9.32 -0.88
C GLN A 94 -1.85 -7.82 -1.14
N MET A 95 -0.85 -7.35 -1.89
CA MET A 95 -0.75 -5.96 -2.32
C MET A 95 -0.92 -5.84 -3.82
N ILE A 96 -1.71 -4.86 -4.26
CA ILE A 96 -1.82 -4.48 -5.66
C ILE A 96 -1.07 -3.16 -5.84
N ILE A 97 -0.13 -3.11 -6.77
CA ILE A 97 0.79 -1.99 -6.95
C ILE A 97 0.74 -1.53 -8.40
N GLY A 98 0.35 -0.28 -8.64
CA GLY A 98 0.45 0.37 -9.94
C GLY A 98 1.83 0.97 -10.11
N LEU A 99 2.52 0.68 -11.22
CA LEU A 99 3.89 1.16 -11.41
C LEU A 99 3.96 2.62 -11.89
N GLU A 100 2.85 3.16 -12.41
CA GLU A 100 2.71 4.56 -12.82
C GLU A 100 1.96 5.40 -11.77
N ASP A 101 1.79 4.87 -10.54
CA ASP A 101 1.11 5.57 -9.46
C ASP A 101 1.92 6.81 -9.01
N ASP A 102 1.38 7.98 -9.30
CA ASP A 102 1.94 9.29 -8.99
C ASP A 102 1.38 9.92 -7.70
N VAL A 103 0.42 9.25 -7.08
CA VAL A 103 -0.13 9.61 -5.75
C VAL A 103 0.57 8.81 -4.67
N CYS A 104 0.43 7.48 -4.70
CA CYS A 104 1.11 6.57 -3.81
C CYS A 104 2.28 5.92 -4.54
N TYR A 105 3.41 6.59 -4.65
CA TYR A 105 4.56 6.09 -5.42
C TYR A 105 4.89 4.63 -5.10
N PRO A 106 5.18 3.78 -6.10
CA PRO A 106 5.52 2.37 -5.89
C PRO A 106 6.58 2.15 -4.83
N ILE A 107 7.57 3.04 -4.75
CA ILE A 107 8.65 2.95 -3.77
C ILE A 107 8.13 3.00 -2.31
N THR A 108 7.09 3.80 -2.03
CA THR A 108 6.47 3.88 -0.69
C THR A 108 5.63 2.64 -0.40
N GLN A 109 4.97 2.09 -1.42
CA GLN A 109 4.21 0.85 -1.31
C GLN A 109 5.15 -0.34 -1.05
N PHE A 110 6.28 -0.42 -1.75
CA PHE A 110 7.32 -1.43 -1.48
C PHE A 110 7.98 -1.26 -0.12
N ALA A 111 8.05 -0.06 0.43
CA ALA A 111 8.53 0.16 1.79
C ALA A 111 7.66 -0.55 2.84
N ILE A 112 6.32 -0.59 2.62
CA ILE A 112 5.40 -1.42 3.42
C ILE A 112 5.67 -2.90 3.17
N TYR A 113 5.62 -3.32 1.89
CA TYR A 113 5.74 -4.73 1.50
C TYR A 113 6.99 -5.39 2.08
N ASN A 114 8.13 -4.71 2.00
CA ASN A 114 9.41 -5.26 2.48
C ASN A 114 9.43 -5.49 3.99
N ARG A 115 8.59 -4.79 4.76
CA ARG A 115 8.50 -4.91 6.22
C ARG A 115 7.41 -5.87 6.71
N LEU A 116 6.58 -6.39 5.82
CA LEU A 116 5.62 -7.44 6.16
C LEU A 116 6.38 -8.70 6.59
N ALA A 117 6.07 -9.22 7.77
CA ALA A 117 6.75 -10.38 8.35
C ALA A 117 6.10 -11.71 7.97
N GLY A 118 4.80 -11.73 7.71
CA GLY A 118 4.02 -12.92 7.36
C GLY A 118 4.08 -13.30 5.90
N GLU A 119 3.22 -14.23 5.51
CA GLU A 119 2.99 -14.61 4.12
C GLU A 119 2.51 -13.38 3.32
N LYS A 120 3.16 -13.12 2.19
CA LYS A 120 2.89 -11.93 1.39
C LYS A 120 3.04 -12.18 -0.10
N GLU A 121 2.14 -11.56 -0.85
CA GLU A 121 2.17 -11.53 -2.30
C GLU A 121 1.97 -10.11 -2.80
N TYR A 122 2.45 -9.81 -4.00
CA TYR A 122 2.09 -8.59 -4.71
C TYR A 122 1.71 -8.89 -6.17
N HIS A 123 0.84 -8.04 -6.71
CA HIS A 123 0.52 -8.01 -8.13
C HIS A 123 0.90 -6.63 -8.67
N LEU A 124 1.77 -6.63 -9.67
CA LEU A 124 2.15 -5.41 -10.37
C LEU A 124 1.20 -5.15 -11.53
N LEU A 125 0.76 -3.92 -11.63
CA LEU A 125 0.00 -3.41 -12.76
C LEU A 125 0.86 -2.35 -13.47
N PRO A 126 1.62 -2.74 -14.52
CA PRO A 126 2.66 -1.88 -15.11
C PRO A 126 2.16 -0.55 -15.64
N GLU A 127 0.97 -0.53 -16.23
CA GLU A 127 0.37 0.64 -16.88
C GLU A 127 -0.68 1.34 -16.01
N TYR A 128 -0.75 1.01 -14.72
CA TYR A 128 -1.71 1.61 -13.78
C TYR A 128 -1.05 2.66 -12.92
N GLY A 129 -1.72 3.81 -12.85
CA GLY A 129 -1.49 4.86 -11.86
C GLY A 129 -2.34 4.64 -10.60
N HIS A 130 -2.98 5.73 -10.12
CA HIS A 130 -3.84 5.71 -8.93
C HIS A 130 -5.33 5.59 -9.29
N GLU A 131 -5.65 5.02 -10.44
CA GLU A 131 -7.02 4.86 -10.89
C GLU A 131 -7.73 3.63 -10.30
N ALA A 132 -9.06 3.60 -10.47
CA ALA A 132 -9.85 2.46 -10.04
C ALA A 132 -9.49 1.19 -10.82
N MET A 133 -9.40 0.07 -10.10
CA MET A 133 -9.15 -1.24 -10.71
C MET A 133 -10.25 -1.64 -11.70
N ASN A 134 -9.86 -2.29 -12.78
CA ASN A 134 -10.81 -2.94 -13.66
C ASN A 134 -11.48 -4.17 -13.00
N VAL A 135 -12.58 -4.62 -13.59
CA VAL A 135 -13.38 -5.75 -13.07
C VAL A 135 -12.55 -7.01 -12.87
N ARG A 136 -11.62 -7.32 -13.77
CA ARG A 136 -10.79 -8.54 -13.71
C ARG A 136 -9.85 -8.53 -12.50
N VAL A 137 -9.25 -7.39 -12.16
CA VAL A 137 -8.41 -7.25 -10.97
C VAL A 137 -9.27 -7.35 -9.72
N SER A 138 -10.44 -6.71 -9.73
CA SER A 138 -11.42 -6.80 -8.64
C SER A 138 -11.86 -8.24 -8.39
N ASP A 139 -12.19 -8.99 -9.43
CA ASP A 139 -12.56 -10.41 -9.33
C ASP A 139 -11.40 -11.24 -8.74
N THR A 140 -10.16 -10.97 -9.13
CA THR A 140 -8.98 -11.64 -8.58
C THR A 140 -8.87 -11.42 -7.08
N VAL A 141 -9.04 -10.19 -6.63
CA VAL A 141 -9.02 -9.82 -5.20
C VAL A 141 -10.13 -10.52 -4.43
N PHE A 142 -11.38 -10.45 -4.92
CA PHE A 142 -12.52 -11.10 -4.25
C PHE A 142 -12.37 -12.62 -4.19
N ASN A 143 -11.90 -13.25 -5.25
CA ASN A 143 -11.65 -14.67 -5.26
C ASN A 143 -10.57 -15.08 -4.25
N TRP A 144 -9.52 -14.30 -4.11
CA TRP A 144 -8.48 -14.53 -3.11
C TRP A 144 -9.07 -14.41 -1.68
N LEU A 145 -9.85 -13.35 -1.42
CA LEU A 145 -10.55 -13.14 -0.15
C LEU A 145 -11.55 -14.25 0.19
N CYS A 146 -12.18 -14.85 -0.82
CA CYS A 146 -13.10 -15.97 -0.65
C CYS A 146 -12.40 -17.33 -0.52
N GLY A 147 -11.07 -17.37 -0.60
CA GLY A 147 -10.30 -18.62 -0.56
C GLY A 147 -10.46 -19.48 -1.81
N THR A 148 -10.97 -18.93 -2.90
CA THR A 148 -11.06 -19.61 -4.18
C THR A 148 -9.69 -19.65 -4.82
N LYS A 149 -9.05 -20.82 -4.92
CA LYS A 149 -7.77 -20.97 -5.61
C LYS A 149 -7.94 -20.63 -7.08
N ILE A 150 -7.61 -19.40 -7.47
CA ILE A 150 -7.45 -19.09 -8.88
C ILE A 150 -6.05 -19.57 -9.30
N LYS A 151 -5.99 -20.27 -10.41
CA LYS A 151 -4.71 -20.50 -11.09
C LYS A 151 -4.05 -19.13 -11.28
N ARG A 152 -2.77 -19.02 -10.85
CA ARG A 152 -1.96 -17.82 -11.06
C ARG A 152 -2.29 -17.22 -12.42
N LEU A 153 -2.75 -16.00 -12.45
CA LEU A 153 -2.73 -15.17 -13.65
C LEU A 153 -1.23 -14.96 -13.98
N SER A 154 -0.67 -15.85 -14.78
CA SER A 154 0.63 -15.62 -15.38
C SER A 154 0.45 -14.58 -16.49
N LEU A 155 0.37 -13.30 -16.10
CA LEU A 155 0.37 -12.17 -17.04
C LEU A 155 1.68 -12.10 -17.85
N PHE A 156 2.67 -12.95 -17.55
CA PHE A 156 3.98 -12.96 -18.18
C PHE A 156 4.37 -14.28 -18.84
N SER A 157 3.49 -15.30 -18.90
CA SER A 157 3.85 -16.58 -19.58
C SER A 157 3.78 -16.51 -21.10
N ASP A 158 3.09 -15.51 -21.67
CA ASP A 158 2.84 -15.46 -23.12
C ASP A 158 3.84 -14.59 -23.90
N PHE A 159 4.80 -13.94 -23.22
CA PHE A 159 5.85 -13.16 -23.88
C PHE A 159 7.12 -13.95 -24.25
N LYS A 160 7.14 -15.27 -24.10
CA LYS A 160 8.25 -16.13 -24.49
C LYS A 160 7.85 -17.12 -25.57
N SER A 161 7.54 -16.70 -26.77
CA SER A 161 7.70 -17.53 -27.95
C SER A 161 7.42 -16.78 -29.25
N GLU A 162 8.21 -15.76 -29.56
CA GLU A 162 8.41 -15.33 -30.95
C GLU A 162 9.72 -14.53 -31.02
N ARG A 163 10.84 -15.26 -31.02
CA ARG A 163 12.09 -14.83 -31.67
C ARG A 163 12.84 -16.06 -32.15
#